data_acaba25470d40c05ad81d557aae9bfb2
#
_entry.id   acaba25470d40c05ad81d557aae9bfb2
#
_cell.length_a   1.000
_cell.length_b   1.000
_cell.length_c   1.000
_cell.angle_alpha   90.00
_cell.angle_beta   90.00
_cell.angle_gamma   90.00
#
_symmetry.space_group_name_H-M   'P 1'
#
loop_
_entity.id
_entity.type
_entity.pdbx_description
1 polymer ?
#
loop_
_entity_poly.entity_id
_entity_poly.type
_entity_poly.pdbx_seq_one_letter_code
_entity_poly.pdbx_strand_id
1 'polypeptide(L)'
;MKAKLRLITLGISLGALAASAGALAEQEVYPSHQVSGENKNANNVYLLRCSACHGANGEGTDHEWPRLAPALKGNPFVKNAPAAALINVIRQGRNGRQRLYHESYPNMPAFGAEAVVDVEGLVHFLKTDLQK
;
A
#
# COMPACT_ATOMS: atom_id res chain seq x y z
N MET A 1 30.52 -33.64 -76.88
CA MET A 1 30.67 -33.70 -75.41
C MET A 1 29.85 -32.57 -74.80
N LYS A 2 28.73 -32.92 -74.13
CA LYS A 2 27.78 -31.97 -73.55
C LYS A 2 27.99 -31.93 -72.03
N ALA A 3 28.57 -30.83 -71.51
CA ALA A 3 28.71 -30.62 -70.07
C ALA A 3 27.37 -30.17 -69.47
N LYS A 4 26.85 -30.93 -68.50
CA LYS A 4 25.63 -30.57 -67.71
C LYS A 4 26.07 -29.73 -66.52
N LEU A 5 25.71 -28.47 -66.59
CA LEU A 5 25.87 -27.55 -65.45
C LEU A 5 24.74 -27.85 -64.36
N ARG A 6 25.14 -28.32 -63.18
CA ARG A 6 24.23 -28.49 -62.08
C ARG A 6 24.12 -27.20 -61.26
N LEU A 7 22.97 -26.56 -61.28
CA LEU A 7 22.65 -25.50 -60.37
C LEU A 7 22.49 -26.06 -58.94
N ILE A 8 23.31 -25.58 -58.04
CA ILE A 8 23.16 -25.84 -56.61
C ILE A 8 22.34 -24.68 -56.06
N THR A 9 21.07 -24.95 -55.71
CA THR A 9 20.21 -23.99 -55.00
C THR A 9 20.62 -24.00 -53.54
N LEU A 10 21.25 -22.92 -53.07
CA LEU A 10 21.44 -22.66 -51.63
C LEU A 10 20.09 -22.23 -51.04
N GLY A 11 19.52 -23.12 -50.26
CA GLY A 11 18.36 -22.78 -49.41
C GLY A 11 18.79 -21.93 -48.23
N ILE A 12 18.42 -20.65 -48.25
CA ILE A 12 18.58 -19.78 -47.08
C ILE A 12 17.40 -20.07 -46.13
N SER A 13 17.67 -20.82 -45.05
CA SER A 13 16.70 -20.99 -43.97
C SER A 13 16.62 -19.69 -43.15
N LEU A 14 15.51 -18.99 -43.31
CA LEU A 14 15.16 -17.88 -42.40
C LEU A 14 14.91 -18.45 -40.99
N GLY A 15 15.89 -18.33 -40.11
CA GLY A 15 15.73 -18.60 -38.71
C GLY A 15 14.74 -17.60 -38.10
N ALA A 16 13.59 -18.09 -37.65
CA ALA A 16 12.64 -17.31 -36.87
C ALA A 16 13.31 -16.96 -35.55
N LEU A 17 13.66 -15.68 -35.35
CA LEU A 17 13.94 -15.16 -34.00
C LEU A 17 12.65 -15.18 -33.20
N ALA A 18 12.52 -16.18 -32.33
CA ALA A 18 11.53 -16.16 -31.27
C ALA A 18 11.90 -15.03 -30.29
N ALA A 19 11.20 -13.89 -30.40
CA ALA A 19 11.24 -12.86 -29.38
C ALA A 19 10.65 -13.46 -28.11
N SER A 20 11.51 -13.79 -27.15
CA SER A 20 11.10 -14.09 -25.80
C SER A 20 10.49 -12.80 -25.22
N ALA A 21 9.15 -12.73 -25.22
CA ALA A 21 8.43 -11.77 -24.42
C ALA A 21 8.80 -12.04 -22.97
N GLY A 22 9.72 -11.23 -22.42
CA GLY A 22 10.00 -11.22 -21.00
C GLY A 22 8.68 -10.93 -20.29
N ALA A 23 8.22 -11.89 -19.50
CA ALA A 23 7.14 -11.67 -18.58
C ALA A 23 7.60 -10.51 -17.67
N LEU A 24 7.00 -9.34 -17.85
CA LEU A 24 7.08 -8.26 -16.88
C LEU A 24 6.47 -8.85 -15.62
N ALA A 25 7.32 -9.04 -14.60
CA ALA A 25 6.83 -9.42 -13.28
C ALA A 25 5.73 -8.41 -12.93
N GLU A 26 4.50 -8.88 -12.85
CA GLU A 26 3.41 -8.12 -12.26
C GLU A 26 3.91 -7.73 -10.87
N GLN A 27 4.22 -6.45 -10.70
CA GLN A 27 4.42 -5.90 -9.39
C GLN A 27 3.14 -6.20 -8.62
N GLU A 28 3.26 -6.99 -7.57
CA GLU A 28 2.17 -7.18 -6.64
C GLU A 28 1.76 -5.80 -6.15
N VAL A 29 0.71 -5.28 -6.77
CA VAL A 29 0.02 -4.07 -6.33
C VAL A 29 -0.51 -4.42 -4.94
N TYR A 30 -0.02 -3.73 -3.91
CA TYR A 30 -0.59 -3.79 -2.57
C TYR A 30 -2.11 -3.92 -2.66
N PRO A 31 -2.72 -4.82 -1.89
CA PRO A 31 -4.15 -5.03 -1.96
C PRO A 31 -4.85 -3.68 -1.79
N SER A 32 -5.30 -3.14 -2.91
CA SER A 32 -6.08 -1.91 -2.87
C SER A 32 -7.38 -2.25 -2.18
N HIS A 33 -7.61 -1.70 -0.99
CA HIS A 33 -8.95 -1.67 -0.44
C HIS A 33 -9.91 -1.22 -1.54
N GLN A 34 -11.07 -1.83 -1.63
CA GLN A 34 -12.17 -1.39 -2.49
C GLN A 34 -12.60 0.00 -2.03
N VAL A 35 -11.82 1.01 -2.41
CA VAL A 35 -11.99 2.38 -1.94
C VAL A 35 -13.05 3.04 -2.78
N SER A 36 -14.06 3.62 -2.14
CA SER A 36 -15.03 4.48 -2.82
C SER A 36 -14.31 5.63 -3.54
N GLY A 37 -14.90 6.14 -4.62
CA GLY A 37 -14.27 7.20 -5.41
C GLY A 37 -13.86 8.44 -4.60
N GLU A 38 -14.58 8.72 -3.52
CA GLU A 38 -14.33 9.84 -2.60
C GLU A 38 -13.07 9.65 -1.74
N ASN A 39 -12.73 8.40 -1.40
CA ASN A 39 -11.63 8.09 -0.50
C ASN A 39 -10.32 7.68 -1.19
N LYS A 40 -10.22 7.73 -2.51
CA LYS A 40 -8.99 7.34 -3.23
C LYS A 40 -7.75 8.09 -2.77
N ASN A 41 -7.88 9.41 -2.55
CA ASN A 41 -6.77 10.21 -2.06
C ASN A 41 -6.42 9.84 -0.62
N ALA A 42 -7.40 9.63 0.24
CA ALA A 42 -7.23 9.24 1.62
C ALA A 42 -6.55 7.86 1.75
N ASN A 43 -6.91 6.90 0.89
CA ASN A 43 -6.22 5.61 0.84
C ASN A 43 -4.73 5.77 0.48
N ASN A 44 -4.41 6.60 -0.51
CA ASN A 44 -3.01 6.86 -0.87
C ASN A 44 -2.24 7.51 0.29
N VAL A 45 -2.83 8.49 0.96
CA VAL A 45 -2.24 9.11 2.16
C VAL A 45 -2.01 8.06 3.25
N TYR A 46 -2.99 7.19 3.49
CA TYR A 46 -2.87 6.08 4.44
C TYR A 46 -1.69 5.16 4.10
N LEU A 47 -1.60 4.71 2.86
CA LEU A 47 -0.53 3.82 2.41
C LEU A 47 0.85 4.46 2.51
N LEU A 48 0.95 5.77 2.27
CA LEU A 48 2.23 6.49 2.31
C LEU A 48 2.67 6.89 3.73
N ARG A 49 1.75 7.10 4.66
CA ARG A 49 2.04 7.71 5.97
C ARG A 49 1.74 6.82 7.17
N CYS A 50 0.83 5.86 7.02
CA CYS A 50 0.29 5.11 8.15
C CYS A 50 0.60 3.61 8.05
N SER A 51 0.58 3.06 6.84
CA SER A 51 0.64 1.61 6.62
C SER A 51 1.93 0.96 7.11
N ALA A 52 3.06 1.67 7.07
CA ALA A 52 4.34 1.15 7.54
C ALA A 52 4.32 0.71 9.02
N CYS A 53 3.44 1.33 9.82
CA CYS A 53 3.28 0.98 11.23
C CYS A 53 1.96 0.24 11.50
N HIS A 54 0.86 0.65 10.84
CA HIS A 54 -0.46 0.12 11.10
C HIS A 54 -0.90 -1.03 10.17
N GLY A 55 -0.01 -1.48 9.27
CA GLY A 55 -0.32 -2.47 8.25
C GLY A 55 -1.07 -1.90 7.04
N ALA A 56 -0.94 -2.53 5.88
CA ALA A 56 -1.54 -2.04 4.64
C ALA A 56 -3.09 -2.05 4.68
N ASN A 57 -3.66 -2.96 5.45
CA ASN A 57 -5.10 -3.11 5.65
C ASN A 57 -5.56 -2.65 7.05
N GLY A 58 -4.72 -1.94 7.80
CA GLY A 58 -5.02 -1.52 9.15
C GLY A 58 -4.96 -2.63 10.18
N GLU A 59 -4.34 -3.75 9.88
CA GLU A 59 -4.22 -4.93 10.73
C GLU A 59 -3.27 -4.74 11.92
N GLY A 60 -2.43 -3.70 11.88
CA GLY A 60 -1.39 -3.50 12.90
C GLY A 60 -0.19 -4.40 12.69
N THR A 61 0.73 -4.36 13.66
CA THR A 61 1.95 -5.18 13.68
C THR A 61 2.05 -6.04 14.95
N ASP A 62 0.91 -6.44 15.51
CA ASP A 62 0.85 -7.22 16.75
C ASP A 62 1.51 -8.58 16.66
N HIS A 63 1.54 -9.16 15.46
CA HIS A 63 2.09 -10.48 15.17
C HIS A 63 3.55 -10.44 14.70
N GLU A 64 4.14 -9.24 14.59
CA GLU A 64 5.47 -9.02 14.08
C GLU A 64 6.41 -8.50 15.19
N TRP A 65 7.71 -8.67 14.97
CA TRP A 65 8.72 -8.06 15.81
C TRP A 65 9.68 -7.23 14.94
N PRO A 66 9.91 -5.95 15.26
CA PRO A 66 9.34 -5.20 16.40
C PRO A 66 7.89 -4.78 16.17
N ARG A 67 7.09 -4.77 17.23
CA ARG A 67 5.72 -4.22 17.19
C ARG A 67 5.78 -2.71 17.00
N LEU A 68 5.15 -2.19 15.94
CA LEU A 68 5.20 -0.77 15.59
C LEU A 68 3.92 -0.02 15.98
N ALA A 69 2.76 -0.59 15.70
CA ALA A 69 1.48 0.02 16.03
C ALA A 69 0.34 -0.99 16.14
N PRO A 70 -0.69 -0.69 16.93
CA PRO A 70 -1.88 -1.52 17.04
C PRO A 70 -2.73 -1.47 15.78
N ALA A 71 -3.61 -2.46 15.61
CA ALA A 71 -4.59 -2.48 14.54
C ALA A 71 -5.49 -1.23 14.59
N LEU A 72 -5.81 -0.70 13.41
CA LEU A 72 -6.84 0.33 13.21
C LEU A 72 -8.15 -0.29 12.74
N LYS A 73 -8.06 -1.34 11.91
CA LYS A 73 -9.23 -2.13 11.49
C LYS A 73 -9.80 -2.87 12.69
N GLY A 74 -11.11 -2.77 12.87
CA GLY A 74 -11.80 -3.36 14.02
C GLY A 74 -11.60 -2.62 15.36
N ASN A 75 -10.72 -1.61 15.41
CA ASN A 75 -10.40 -0.91 16.65
C ASN A 75 -11.60 -0.11 17.18
N PRO A 76 -12.05 -0.35 18.41
CA PRO A 76 -13.22 0.35 18.98
C PRO A 76 -13.04 1.87 19.05
N PHE A 77 -11.85 2.36 19.35
CA PHE A 77 -11.58 3.80 19.39
C PHE A 77 -11.72 4.41 17.98
N VAL A 78 -11.15 3.78 16.94
CA VAL A 78 -11.27 4.26 15.56
C VAL A 78 -12.73 4.28 15.12
N LYS A 79 -13.50 3.25 15.45
CA LYS A 79 -14.91 3.13 15.05
C LYS A 79 -15.81 4.14 15.74
N ASN A 80 -15.64 4.33 17.06
CA ASN A 80 -16.62 4.99 17.92
C ASN A 80 -16.23 6.43 18.31
N ALA A 81 -14.94 6.80 18.29
CA ALA A 81 -14.52 8.15 18.67
C ALA A 81 -15.07 9.20 17.68
N PRO A 82 -15.37 10.42 18.16
CA PRO A 82 -15.67 11.55 17.29
C PRO A 82 -14.53 11.81 16.28
N ALA A 83 -14.87 12.26 15.08
CA ALA A 83 -13.85 12.57 14.07
C ALA A 83 -12.78 13.55 14.56
N ALA A 84 -13.18 14.57 15.32
CA ALA A 84 -12.26 15.52 15.92
C ALA A 84 -11.20 14.88 16.83
N ALA A 85 -11.57 13.81 17.57
CA ALA A 85 -10.61 13.10 18.41
C ALA A 85 -9.56 12.36 17.57
N LEU A 86 -9.95 11.75 16.45
CA LEU A 86 -9.03 11.10 15.52
C LEU A 86 -8.14 12.11 14.81
N ILE A 87 -8.70 13.25 14.37
CA ILE A 87 -7.95 14.35 13.79
C ILE A 87 -6.87 14.82 14.78
N ASN A 88 -7.24 15.03 16.03
CA ASN A 88 -6.29 15.43 17.06
C ASN A 88 -5.18 14.39 17.27
N VAL A 89 -5.51 13.11 17.29
CA VAL A 89 -4.50 12.03 17.38
C VAL A 89 -3.54 12.07 16.20
N ILE A 90 -4.02 12.25 14.99
CA ILE A 90 -3.17 12.34 13.79
C ILE A 90 -2.27 13.58 13.87
N ARG A 91 -2.83 14.74 14.23
CA ARG A 91 -2.12 16.01 14.27
C ARG A 91 -1.09 16.11 15.40
N GLN A 92 -1.39 15.57 16.57
CA GLN A 92 -0.52 15.65 17.75
C GLN A 92 0.34 14.40 17.96
N GLY A 93 -0.01 13.30 17.31
CA GLY A 93 0.57 12.00 17.62
C GLY A 93 0.13 11.48 19.00
N ARG A 94 0.80 10.44 19.49
CA ARG A 94 0.60 9.90 20.83
C ARG A 94 1.94 9.57 21.46
N ASN A 95 2.24 10.27 22.55
CA ASN A 95 3.50 10.15 23.27
C ASN A 95 3.26 9.78 24.73
N GLY A 96 4.16 9.01 25.32
CA GLY A 96 4.12 8.68 26.73
C GLY A 96 2.74 8.17 27.18
N ARG A 97 2.13 8.82 28.20
CA ARG A 97 0.84 8.43 28.78
C ARG A 97 -0.37 8.62 27.86
N GLN A 98 -0.23 9.33 26.76
CA GLN A 98 -1.31 9.48 25.77
C GLN A 98 -1.49 8.25 24.90
N ARG A 99 -0.53 7.33 24.90
CA ARG A 99 -0.63 6.06 24.18
C ARG A 99 -1.61 5.13 24.91
N LEU A 100 -2.52 4.51 24.17
CA LEU A 100 -3.44 3.52 24.74
C LEU A 100 -2.70 2.25 25.19
N TYR A 101 -1.58 1.92 24.54
CA TYR A 101 -0.79 0.71 24.77
C TYR A 101 0.68 1.08 24.96
N HIS A 102 0.97 1.94 25.95
CA HIS A 102 2.27 2.59 26.13
C HIS A 102 3.46 1.65 26.38
N GLU A 103 3.20 0.42 26.80
CA GLU A 103 4.26 -0.57 27.07
C GLU A 103 4.57 -1.45 25.84
N SER A 104 3.67 -1.49 24.86
CA SER A 104 3.73 -2.45 23.77
C SER A 104 4.23 -1.87 22.45
N TYR A 105 4.09 -0.55 22.24
CA TYR A 105 4.38 0.11 20.98
C TYR A 105 5.20 1.38 21.17
N PRO A 106 5.96 1.81 20.13
CA PRO A 106 6.63 3.11 20.13
C PRO A 106 5.62 4.28 20.12
N ASN A 107 6.14 5.51 20.19
CA ASN A 107 5.33 6.70 20.05
C ASN A 107 4.77 6.82 18.63
N MET A 108 3.52 7.21 18.50
CA MET A 108 2.95 7.61 17.23
C MET A 108 3.42 9.05 16.92
N PRO A 109 4.09 9.32 15.81
CA PRO A 109 4.51 10.66 15.44
C PRO A 109 3.30 11.57 15.14
N ALA A 110 3.51 12.86 15.27
CA ALA A 110 2.57 13.89 14.81
C ALA A 110 2.69 14.07 13.29
N PHE A 111 1.57 14.27 12.62
CA PHE A 111 1.52 14.58 11.19
C PHE A 111 0.94 15.98 10.97
N GLY A 112 1.79 16.92 10.59
CA GLY A 112 1.39 18.28 10.27
C GLY A 112 0.45 18.40 9.06
N ALA A 113 -0.02 19.60 8.78
CA ALA A 113 -0.94 19.85 7.68
C ALA A 113 -0.31 19.54 6.31
N GLU A 114 1.00 19.74 6.19
CA GLU A 114 1.76 19.43 4.98
C GLU A 114 1.92 17.93 4.73
N ALA A 115 1.94 17.12 5.78
CA ALA A 115 2.07 15.66 5.66
C ALA A 115 0.74 14.96 5.37
N VAL A 116 -0.36 15.51 5.90
CA VAL A 116 -1.74 15.04 5.70
C VAL A 116 -2.61 16.25 5.42
N VAL A 117 -2.74 16.64 4.16
CA VAL A 117 -3.47 17.83 3.74
C VAL A 117 -4.97 17.69 4.05
N ASP A 118 -5.59 16.58 3.64
CA ASP A 118 -6.99 16.27 3.90
C ASP A 118 -7.10 15.27 5.06
N VAL A 119 -7.03 15.75 6.28
CA VAL A 119 -7.15 14.90 7.48
C VAL A 119 -8.59 14.44 7.72
N GLU A 120 -9.58 15.24 7.34
CA GLU A 120 -11.00 14.88 7.43
C GLU A 120 -11.31 13.71 6.51
N GLY A 121 -10.88 13.75 5.26
CA GLY A 121 -11.00 12.65 4.31
C GLY A 121 -10.27 11.39 4.78
N LEU A 122 -9.06 11.54 5.35
CA LEU A 122 -8.34 10.42 5.94
C LEU A 122 -9.13 9.80 7.11
N VAL A 123 -9.66 10.61 8.02
CA VAL A 123 -10.47 10.10 9.15
C VAL A 123 -11.74 9.43 8.66
N HIS A 124 -12.39 9.98 7.63
CA HIS A 124 -13.54 9.31 7.01
C HIS A 124 -13.15 7.93 6.47
N PHE A 125 -12.07 7.83 5.72
CA PHE A 125 -11.52 6.56 5.22
C PHE A 125 -11.24 5.57 6.36
N LEU A 126 -10.58 6.00 7.43
CA LEU A 126 -10.26 5.15 8.58
C LEU A 126 -11.52 4.59 9.26
N LYS A 127 -12.61 5.35 9.29
CA LYS A 127 -13.89 4.95 9.93
C LYS A 127 -14.79 4.11 9.02
N THR A 128 -14.58 4.12 7.73
CA THR A 128 -15.46 3.49 6.73
C THR A 128 -14.73 2.41 5.92
N ASP A 129 -13.97 2.79 4.90
CA ASP A 129 -13.39 1.85 3.94
C ASP A 129 -12.34 0.93 4.57
N LEU A 130 -11.52 1.44 5.48
CA LEU A 130 -10.54 0.64 6.20
C LEU A 130 -11.20 -0.42 7.11
N GLN A 131 -12.47 -0.23 7.49
CA GLN A 131 -13.21 -1.16 8.35
C GLN A 131 -13.88 -2.33 7.59
N LYS A 132 -13.91 -2.28 6.26
CA LYS A 132 -14.46 -3.34 5.40
C LYS A 132 -13.46 -4.47 5.22
#